data_aa296aba48ee22e7d3a536e3dc2383cf
#
_entry.id   aa296aba48ee22e7d3a536e3dc2383cf
#
_cell.length_a   1.000
_cell.length_b   1.000
_cell.length_c   1.000
_cell.angle_alpha   90.00
_cell.angle_beta   90.00
_cell.angle_gamma   90.00
#
_symmetry.space_group_name_H-M   'P 1'
#
loop_
_entity.id
_entity.type
_entity.pdbx_description
1 polymer ?
#
loop_
_entity_poly.entity_id
_entity_poly.type
_entity_poly.pdbx_seq_one_letter_code
_entity_poly.pdbx_strand_id
1 'polypeptide(L)'
;GCEPSDSDFTVDPSNDVNFRIMAVKNEEDQRNVNFCILSSGSSIFPDITNGTTYRNVYNNEKWNLAFRLRPTKYPLADLVTSSLEPTSSAYTYDLYGVNYVSDILQSEFSLSGTIDLHEALKFFANPRRLFVGAARHNFTGSVETPSDIKISSIRYWTDYLDDETIQAHARSS
;
A
#
# COMPACT_ATOMS: atom_id res chain seq x y z
N GLY A 1 4.32 -6.48 2.46
CA GLY A 1 5.46 -5.65 2.08
C GLY A 1 5.74 -5.74 0.60
N CYS A 2 6.28 -4.70 0.01
CA CYS A 2 6.74 -4.67 -1.37
C CYS A 2 8.25 -4.43 -1.34
N GLU A 3 9.02 -5.36 -1.87
CA GLU A 3 10.47 -5.29 -1.91
C GLU A 3 10.95 -5.35 -3.36
N PRO A 4 12.00 -4.61 -3.73
CA PRO A 4 12.59 -4.73 -5.06
C PRO A 4 13.27 -6.09 -5.20
N SER A 5 13.30 -6.61 -6.41
CA SER A 5 14.18 -7.73 -6.76
C SER A 5 15.28 -7.21 -7.66
N ASP A 6 16.51 -7.30 -7.24
CA ASP A 6 17.63 -7.17 -8.16
C ASP A 6 17.97 -8.52 -8.80
N SER A 7 18.80 -8.49 -9.83
CA SER A 7 19.19 -9.68 -10.58
C SER A 7 19.97 -10.68 -9.73
N ASP A 8 20.59 -10.25 -8.68
CA ASP A 8 21.47 -11.06 -7.83
C ASP A 8 20.79 -11.56 -6.57
N PHE A 9 19.49 -11.23 -6.39
CA PHE A 9 18.74 -11.53 -5.17
C PHE A 9 19.36 -10.97 -3.89
N THR A 10 20.31 -10.08 -4.02
CA THR A 10 20.88 -9.33 -2.91
C THR A 10 20.05 -8.06 -2.75
N VAL A 11 19.44 -7.91 -1.60
CA VAL A 11 18.81 -6.64 -1.27
C VAL A 11 19.91 -5.70 -0.83
N ASP A 12 20.16 -4.70 -1.63
CA ASP A 12 20.91 -3.56 -1.17
C ASP A 12 20.09 -2.88 -0.05
N PRO A 13 20.60 -2.80 1.19
CA PRO A 13 19.91 -2.12 2.28
C PRO A 13 19.70 -0.63 2.01
N SER A 14 20.36 -0.06 1.00
CA SER A 14 20.14 1.29 0.49
C SER A 14 19.02 1.37 -0.54
N ASN A 15 18.33 0.29 -0.84
CA ASN A 15 17.31 0.25 -1.88
C ASN A 15 16.01 0.91 -1.42
N ASP A 16 15.70 2.04 -2.02
CA ASP A 16 14.70 3.03 -1.61
C ASP A 16 13.24 2.65 -1.93
N VAL A 17 12.96 1.41 -2.32
CA VAL A 17 11.63 1.01 -2.82
C VAL A 17 10.84 0.12 -1.88
N ASN A 18 11.33 -0.11 -0.67
CA ASN A 18 10.64 -0.97 0.28
C ASN A 18 9.58 -0.21 1.06
N PHE A 19 8.37 -0.73 1.07
CA PHE A 19 7.34 -0.28 1.97
C PHE A 19 6.52 -1.45 2.49
N ARG A 20 5.90 -1.26 3.64
CA ARG A 20 5.01 -2.22 4.29
C ARG A 20 3.68 -1.56 4.59
N ILE A 21 2.61 -2.24 4.26
CA ILE A 21 1.27 -1.89 4.73
C ILE A 21 1.05 -2.71 5.99
N MET A 22 0.74 -2.04 7.07
CA MET A 22 0.55 -2.67 8.37
C MET A 22 -0.77 -2.24 9.01
N ALA A 23 -1.38 -3.19 9.71
CA ALA A 23 -2.44 -2.96 10.66
C ALA A 23 -1.84 -3.17 12.06
N VAL A 24 -1.49 -2.08 12.72
CA VAL A 24 -0.82 -2.11 14.01
C VAL A 24 -1.87 -2.19 15.11
N LYS A 25 -1.82 -3.25 15.90
CA LYS A 25 -2.75 -3.47 17.01
C LYS A 25 -2.59 -2.41 18.09
N ASN A 26 -3.71 -1.99 18.63
CA ASN A 26 -3.74 -1.10 19.77
C ASN A 26 -3.34 -1.86 21.05
N GLU A 27 -2.57 -1.24 21.93
CA GLU A 27 -2.11 -1.85 23.19
C GLU A 27 -3.26 -2.11 24.15
N GLU A 28 -4.27 -1.23 24.18
CA GLU A 28 -5.40 -1.33 25.10
C GLU A 28 -6.43 -2.37 24.67
N ASP A 29 -6.69 -2.48 23.37
CA ASP A 29 -7.58 -3.49 22.79
C ASP A 29 -7.00 -4.01 21.48
N GLN A 30 -6.47 -5.22 21.51
CA GLN A 30 -5.79 -5.85 20.40
C GLN A 30 -6.71 -6.18 19.21
N ARG A 31 -8.03 -6.03 19.32
CA ARG A 31 -8.96 -6.13 18.19
C ARG A 31 -8.97 -4.86 17.34
N ASN A 32 -8.54 -3.77 17.92
CA ASN A 32 -8.47 -2.47 17.27
C ASN A 32 -7.10 -2.23 16.66
N VAL A 33 -7.07 -1.53 15.54
CA VAL A 33 -5.83 -1.27 14.80
C VAL A 33 -5.75 0.15 14.26
N ASN A 34 -4.52 0.58 14.01
CA ASN A 34 -4.21 1.72 13.18
C ASN A 34 -3.56 1.21 11.88
N PHE A 35 -4.10 1.62 10.74
CA PHE A 35 -3.49 1.30 9.45
C PHE A 35 -2.38 2.30 9.14
N CYS A 36 -1.30 1.81 8.56
CA CYS A 36 -0.17 2.66 8.18
C CYS A 36 0.57 2.08 6.98
N ILE A 37 1.30 2.96 6.30
CA ILE A 37 2.35 2.61 5.35
C ILE A 37 3.66 2.97 6.03
N LEU A 38 4.53 2.00 6.21
CA LEU A 38 5.84 2.18 6.79
C LEU A 38 6.90 1.78 5.77
N SER A 39 7.96 2.54 5.72
CA SER A 39 9.10 2.27 4.88
C SER A 39 10.34 2.00 5.73
N SER A 40 11.36 1.42 5.16
CA SER A 40 12.64 1.22 5.83
C SER A 40 13.69 2.19 5.30
N GLY A 41 14.14 3.11 6.14
CA GLY A 41 15.28 3.98 5.82
C GLY A 41 15.02 4.99 4.71
N SER A 42 15.79 4.94 3.65
CA SER A 42 15.77 5.85 2.50
C SER A 42 14.72 5.46 1.44
N SER A 43 13.55 5.00 1.85
CA SER A 43 12.50 4.56 0.94
C SER A 43 11.90 5.70 0.12
N ILE A 44 11.49 5.37 -1.09
CA ILE A 44 10.75 6.27 -1.99
C ILE A 44 9.44 6.76 -1.36
N PHE A 45 8.78 5.88 -0.59
CA PHE A 45 7.49 6.19 0.00
C PHE A 45 7.67 6.67 1.44
N PRO A 46 7.42 7.95 1.73
CA PRO A 46 7.37 8.42 3.10
C PRO A 46 6.38 7.63 3.96
N ASP A 47 6.70 7.49 5.23
CA ASP A 47 5.79 6.86 6.18
C ASP A 47 4.48 7.63 6.28
N ILE A 48 3.37 6.90 6.26
CA ILE A 48 2.05 7.47 6.52
C ILE A 48 1.43 6.71 7.68
N THR A 49 1.19 7.43 8.74
CA THR A 49 0.44 6.94 9.90
C THR A 49 -0.76 7.83 10.12
N ASN A 50 -1.95 7.25 10.26
CA ASN A 50 -3.06 8.03 10.76
C ASN A 50 -3.30 7.68 12.23
N GLY A 51 -3.67 8.69 13.02
CA GLY A 51 -4.01 8.50 14.43
C GLY A 51 -5.39 7.86 14.66
N THR A 52 -6.08 7.44 13.58
CA THR A 52 -7.43 6.89 13.69
C THR A 52 -7.37 5.41 14.01
N THR A 53 -8.05 5.01 15.07
CA THR A 53 -8.19 3.62 15.48
C THR A 53 -9.46 3.03 14.89
N TYR A 54 -9.31 1.95 14.13
CA TYR A 54 -10.43 1.17 13.59
C TYR A 54 -10.74 0.00 14.51
N ARG A 55 -12.01 -0.13 14.88
CA ARG A 55 -12.45 -1.10 15.88
C ARG A 55 -12.72 -2.45 15.27
N ASN A 56 -12.47 -3.50 16.04
CA ASN A 56 -12.81 -4.89 15.73
C ASN A 56 -12.17 -5.45 14.44
N VAL A 57 -11.10 -4.87 13.93
CA VAL A 57 -10.43 -5.34 12.71
C VAL A 57 -9.97 -6.80 12.83
N TYR A 58 -9.50 -7.20 14.02
CA TYR A 58 -9.11 -8.58 14.34
C TYR A 58 -10.24 -9.40 14.99
N ASN A 59 -11.48 -9.22 14.51
CA ASN A 59 -12.65 -9.92 15.00
C ASN A 59 -13.38 -10.70 13.89
N ASN A 60 -12.65 -11.46 13.08
CA ASN A 60 -13.15 -12.17 11.89
C ASN A 60 -13.83 -11.29 10.84
N GLU A 61 -13.54 -10.01 10.84
CA GLU A 61 -14.04 -9.09 9.84
C GLU A 61 -13.20 -9.13 8.58
N LYS A 62 -13.84 -8.92 7.44
CA LYS A 62 -13.21 -8.85 6.14
C LYS A 62 -12.90 -7.42 5.77
N TRP A 63 -11.64 -7.13 5.57
CA TRP A 63 -11.16 -5.86 5.04
C TRP A 63 -10.64 -6.03 3.62
N ASN A 64 -11.01 -5.13 2.74
CA ASN A 64 -10.44 -5.00 1.42
C ASN A 64 -9.49 -3.81 1.43
N LEU A 65 -8.23 -4.07 1.09
CA LEU A 65 -7.18 -3.06 1.08
C LEU A 65 -6.66 -2.90 -0.34
N ALA A 66 -6.55 -1.68 -0.81
CA ALA A 66 -5.98 -1.36 -2.11
C ALA A 66 -4.85 -0.33 -1.95
N PHE A 67 -3.64 -0.69 -2.37
CA PHE A 67 -2.56 0.27 -2.55
C PHE A 67 -2.56 0.73 -4.00
N ARG A 68 -2.58 2.03 -4.20
CA ARG A 68 -2.65 2.66 -5.53
C ARG A 68 -1.52 3.66 -5.70
N LEU A 69 -1.03 3.76 -6.91
CA LEU A 69 -0.06 4.77 -7.31
C LEU A 69 -0.51 5.38 -8.63
N ARG A 70 -0.72 6.67 -8.67
CA ARG A 70 -1.19 7.39 -9.86
C ARG A 70 -0.49 8.74 -10.01
N PRO A 71 -0.45 9.30 -11.21
CA PRO A 71 -0.08 10.70 -11.38
C PRO A 71 -0.99 11.60 -10.54
N THR A 72 -0.43 12.63 -9.93
CA THR A 72 -1.19 13.59 -9.12
C THR A 72 -2.27 14.30 -9.96
N LYS A 73 -1.96 14.56 -11.23
CA LYS A 73 -2.94 15.02 -12.21
C LYS A 73 -3.49 13.80 -12.96
N TYR A 74 -4.69 13.41 -12.66
CA TYR A 74 -5.40 12.32 -13.30
C TYR A 74 -6.83 12.78 -13.66
N PRO A 75 -7.35 12.49 -14.86
CA PRO A 75 -6.72 11.74 -15.97
C PRO A 75 -5.55 12.46 -16.64
N LEU A 76 -4.66 11.68 -17.24
CA LEU A 76 -3.41 12.16 -17.86
C LEU A 76 -3.60 13.15 -19.04
N ALA A 77 -4.83 13.33 -19.53
CA ALA A 77 -5.13 14.23 -20.63
C ALA A 77 -4.67 15.69 -20.38
N ASP A 78 -4.57 16.08 -19.12
CA ASP A 78 -4.12 17.44 -18.73
C ASP A 78 -2.59 17.59 -18.66
N LEU A 79 -1.83 16.52 -18.87
CA LEU A 79 -0.36 16.55 -18.82
C LEU A 79 0.30 17.01 -20.12
N VAL A 80 -0.47 17.24 -21.18
CA VAL A 80 0.05 17.44 -22.55
C VAL A 80 0.67 18.83 -22.76
N THR A 81 0.57 19.76 -21.86
CA THR A 81 0.94 21.17 -22.14
C THR A 81 1.97 21.78 -21.22
N SER A 82 2.46 21.12 -20.23
CA SER A 82 3.52 21.69 -19.38
C SER A 82 4.76 20.84 -19.43
N SER A 83 5.91 21.49 -19.59
CA SER A 83 7.20 20.90 -19.30
C SER A 83 7.08 20.04 -18.04
N LEU A 84 7.37 18.77 -18.19
CA LEU A 84 7.46 17.81 -17.08
C LEU A 84 8.69 18.18 -16.22
N GLU A 85 8.62 19.33 -15.56
CA GLU A 85 9.57 19.59 -14.50
C GLU A 85 9.29 18.55 -13.40
N PRO A 86 10.30 17.83 -12.93
CA PRO A 86 10.16 16.90 -11.83
C PRO A 86 9.80 17.68 -10.56
N THR A 87 8.52 17.84 -10.32
CA THR A 87 8.03 18.46 -9.11
C THR A 87 7.94 17.42 -8.01
N SER A 88 8.20 17.85 -6.79
CA SER A 88 8.15 17.03 -5.58
C SER A 88 6.78 16.40 -5.26
N SER A 89 5.83 16.45 -6.17
CA SER A 89 4.46 15.97 -5.98
C SER A 89 3.85 15.43 -7.28
N ALA A 90 4.67 14.79 -8.12
CA ALA A 90 4.24 14.34 -9.44
C ALA A 90 3.31 13.12 -9.39
N TYR A 91 3.44 12.28 -8.34
CA TYR A 91 2.62 11.09 -8.14
C TYR A 91 2.02 11.08 -6.75
N THR A 92 0.79 10.59 -6.67
CA THR A 92 0.10 10.31 -5.41
C THR A 92 0.08 8.80 -5.21
N TYR A 93 0.47 8.35 -4.03
CA TYR A 93 0.23 7.00 -3.57
C TYR A 93 -0.78 7.02 -2.44
N ASP A 94 -1.63 6.02 -2.41
CA ASP A 94 -2.62 5.90 -1.35
C ASP A 94 -2.92 4.45 -0.98
N LEU A 95 -3.27 4.26 0.26
CA LEU A 95 -3.85 3.05 0.80
C LEU A 95 -5.32 3.33 1.10
N TYR A 96 -6.19 2.71 0.34
CA TYR A 96 -7.62 2.75 0.56
C TYR A 96 -8.10 1.44 1.18
N GLY A 97 -8.89 1.53 2.22
CA GLY A 97 -9.41 0.36 2.91
C GLY A 97 -10.90 0.47 3.17
N VAL A 98 -11.63 -0.64 2.95
CA VAL A 98 -13.06 -0.73 3.21
C VAL A 98 -13.42 -2.03 3.90
N ASN A 99 -14.39 -1.93 4.81
CA ASN A 99 -15.01 -3.05 5.50
C ASN A 99 -16.51 -3.06 5.24
N TYR A 100 -17.01 -4.17 4.72
CA TYR A 100 -18.42 -4.43 4.51
C TYR A 100 -18.88 -5.63 5.36
N VAL A 101 -20.02 -5.46 6.01
CA VAL A 101 -20.73 -6.54 6.70
C VAL A 101 -22.13 -6.61 6.15
N SER A 102 -22.50 -7.75 5.55
CA SER A 102 -23.82 -7.96 4.91
C SER A 102 -24.16 -6.83 3.91
N ASP A 103 -23.22 -6.48 3.03
CA ASP A 103 -23.32 -5.42 2.03
C ASP A 103 -23.47 -3.99 2.57
N ILE A 104 -23.37 -3.82 3.88
CA ILE A 104 -23.40 -2.49 4.52
C ILE A 104 -21.98 -2.04 4.80
N LEU A 105 -21.62 -0.86 4.32
CA LEU A 105 -20.33 -0.23 4.63
C LEU A 105 -20.26 0.08 6.12
N GLN A 106 -19.32 -0.54 6.81
CA GLN A 106 -19.08 -0.31 8.24
C GLN A 106 -17.97 0.71 8.48
N SER A 107 -16.92 0.63 7.70
CA SER A 107 -15.77 1.51 7.84
C SER A 107 -15.04 1.67 6.53
N GLU A 108 -14.48 2.85 6.32
CA GLU A 108 -13.57 3.14 5.23
C GLU A 108 -12.47 4.09 5.68
N PHE A 109 -11.34 4.06 4.99
CA PHE A 109 -10.27 5.02 5.19
C PHE A 109 -9.45 5.21 3.90
N SER A 110 -8.80 6.35 3.80
CA SER A 110 -7.78 6.63 2.81
C SER A 110 -6.58 7.28 3.48
N LEU A 111 -5.40 6.73 3.22
CA LEU A 111 -4.11 7.30 3.62
C LEU A 111 -3.37 7.67 2.34
N SER A 112 -2.96 8.91 2.18
CA SER A 112 -2.32 9.35 0.94
C SER A 112 -1.08 10.18 1.19
N GLY A 113 -0.13 10.05 0.28
CA GLY A 113 1.08 10.84 0.22
C GLY A 113 1.50 11.12 -1.22
N THR A 114 2.54 11.91 -1.39
CA THR A 114 3.06 12.25 -2.71
C THR A 114 4.53 11.91 -2.83
N ILE A 115 4.94 11.53 -4.02
CA ILE A 115 6.34 11.30 -4.39
C ILE A 115 6.65 12.07 -5.67
N ASP A 116 7.93 12.33 -5.91
CA ASP A 116 8.35 12.98 -7.14
C ASP A 116 8.35 12.02 -8.33
N LEU A 117 8.52 12.57 -9.53
CA LEU A 117 8.55 11.77 -10.77
C LEU A 117 9.72 10.79 -10.78
N HIS A 118 10.88 11.18 -10.31
CA HIS A 118 12.09 10.35 -10.34
C HIS A 118 11.92 9.11 -9.46
N GLU A 119 11.38 9.29 -8.27
CA GLU A 119 11.10 8.21 -7.33
C GLU A 119 10.00 7.26 -7.87
N ALA A 120 8.95 7.82 -8.48
CA ALA A 120 7.93 7.02 -9.12
C ALA A 120 8.49 6.19 -10.29
N LEU A 121 9.35 6.77 -11.12
CA LEU A 121 10.00 6.05 -12.21
C LEU A 121 10.92 4.94 -11.71
N LYS A 122 11.69 5.17 -10.66
CA LYS A 122 12.45 4.10 -10.00
C LYS A 122 11.54 2.98 -9.52
N PHE A 123 10.40 3.34 -8.93
CA PHE A 123 9.42 2.36 -8.51
C PHE A 123 8.89 1.54 -9.67
N PHE A 124 8.53 2.13 -10.80
CA PHE A 124 8.01 1.41 -11.97
C PHE A 124 9.07 0.59 -12.72
N ALA A 125 10.31 1.04 -12.73
CA ALA A 125 11.39 0.39 -13.49
C ALA A 125 11.90 -0.91 -12.85
N ASN A 126 11.76 -1.06 -11.54
CA ASN A 126 12.33 -2.19 -10.80
C ASN A 126 11.34 -3.36 -10.66
N PRO A 127 11.73 -4.60 -10.96
CA PRO A 127 10.93 -5.77 -10.64
C PRO A 127 10.76 -5.91 -9.12
N ARG A 128 9.63 -6.50 -8.67
CA ARG A 128 9.26 -6.57 -7.26
C ARG A 128 8.68 -7.90 -6.86
N ARG A 129 8.80 -8.22 -5.59
CA ARG A 129 8.03 -9.27 -4.94
C ARG A 129 7.02 -8.68 -3.97
N LEU A 130 5.84 -9.28 -3.96
CA LEU A 130 4.80 -9.00 -2.97
C LEU A 130 4.79 -10.12 -1.93
N PHE A 131 4.91 -9.74 -0.67
CA PHE A 131 4.73 -10.64 0.47
C PHE A 131 3.46 -10.27 1.21
N VAL A 132 2.68 -11.26 1.60
CA VAL A 132 1.43 -11.05 2.32
C VAL A 132 1.40 -11.93 3.56
N GLY A 133 1.04 -11.35 4.70
CA GLY A 133 1.06 -12.04 6.01
C GLY A 133 2.43 -12.09 6.69
N ALA A 134 3.49 -11.88 5.96
CA ALA A 134 4.86 -11.77 6.46
C ALA A 134 5.74 -11.10 5.41
N ALA A 135 6.93 -10.64 5.79
CA ALA A 135 7.98 -10.24 4.87
C ALA A 135 9.19 -11.20 5.01
N ARG A 136 10.00 -11.28 3.99
CA ARG A 136 11.30 -11.97 4.08
C ARG A 136 12.42 -10.98 3.83
N HIS A 137 13.43 -11.06 4.65
CA HIS A 137 14.66 -10.32 4.41
C HIS A 137 15.36 -10.91 3.20
N ASN A 138 15.76 -10.08 2.24
CA ASN A 138 16.49 -10.50 1.04
C ASN A 138 15.85 -11.68 0.31
N PHE A 139 14.53 -11.66 0.08
CA PHE A 139 13.77 -12.68 -0.64
C PHE A 139 13.79 -14.09 -0.04
N THR A 140 14.92 -14.56 0.41
CA THR A 140 15.17 -15.93 0.89
C THR A 140 15.59 -15.99 2.35
N GLY A 141 15.79 -14.85 2.97
CA GLY A 141 16.21 -14.73 4.35
C GLY A 141 15.14 -15.05 5.37
N SER A 142 15.36 -14.62 6.60
CA SER A 142 14.44 -14.84 7.72
C SER A 142 13.07 -14.23 7.46
N VAL A 143 12.05 -14.92 7.96
CA VAL A 143 10.69 -14.36 7.97
C VAL A 143 10.63 -13.26 9.03
N GLU A 144 10.18 -12.09 8.60
CA GLU A 144 9.99 -10.94 9.47
C GLU A 144 8.51 -10.65 9.69
N THR A 145 8.19 -10.23 10.89
CA THR A 145 6.85 -9.75 11.27
C THR A 145 5.71 -10.65 10.78
N PRO A 146 5.70 -11.96 11.12
CA PRO A 146 4.63 -12.84 10.72
C PRO A 146 3.30 -12.38 11.33
N SER A 147 2.24 -12.44 10.54
CA SER A 147 0.89 -12.05 10.95
C SER A 147 -0.06 -13.22 10.83
N ASP A 148 -0.89 -13.41 11.84
CA ASP A 148 -1.99 -14.41 11.80
C ASP A 148 -3.19 -13.78 11.07
N ILE A 149 -3.19 -13.87 9.75
CA ILE A 149 -4.24 -13.34 8.89
C ILE A 149 -4.71 -14.37 7.88
N LYS A 150 -5.98 -14.28 7.51
CA LYS A 150 -6.54 -15.05 6.39
C LYS A 150 -6.64 -14.14 5.17
N ILE A 151 -6.21 -14.65 4.02
CA ILE A 151 -6.22 -13.90 2.76
C ILE A 151 -7.15 -14.65 1.80
N SER A 152 -8.15 -13.97 1.27
CA SER A 152 -9.09 -14.56 0.31
C SER A 152 -8.62 -14.40 -1.13
N SER A 153 -8.09 -13.23 -1.49
CA SER A 153 -7.58 -12.97 -2.84
C SER A 153 -6.57 -11.83 -2.86
N ILE A 154 -5.64 -11.92 -3.81
CA ILE A 154 -4.73 -10.84 -4.17
C ILE A 154 -4.98 -10.54 -5.65
N ARG A 155 -5.17 -9.26 -5.98
CA ARG A 155 -5.39 -8.80 -7.35
C ARG A 155 -4.39 -7.71 -7.68
N TYR A 156 -3.90 -7.74 -8.89
CA TYR A 156 -3.01 -6.72 -9.44
C TYR A 156 -3.66 -6.07 -10.66
N TRP A 157 -3.61 -4.76 -10.72
CA TRP A 157 -4.19 -3.96 -11.78
C TRP A 157 -3.11 -3.05 -12.36
N THR A 158 -3.11 -2.92 -13.67
CA THR A 158 -2.18 -2.03 -14.38
C THR A 158 -2.79 -0.65 -14.63
N ASP A 159 -4.05 -0.50 -14.28
CA ASP A 159 -4.78 0.75 -14.40
C ASP A 159 -5.26 1.22 -13.01
N TYR A 160 -5.57 2.51 -12.88
CA TYR A 160 -6.08 3.08 -11.66
C TYR A 160 -7.53 2.66 -11.42
N LEU A 161 -7.80 2.17 -10.24
CA LEU A 161 -9.17 1.89 -9.78
C LEU A 161 -9.62 2.98 -8.81
N ASP A 162 -10.77 3.57 -9.08
CA ASP A 162 -11.41 4.50 -8.15
C ASP A 162 -12.00 3.79 -6.93
N ASP A 163 -12.45 4.59 -5.97
CA ASP A 163 -12.99 4.06 -4.71
C ASP A 163 -14.27 3.26 -4.94
N GLU A 164 -15.13 3.71 -5.87
CA GLU A 164 -16.39 3.03 -6.20
C GLU A 164 -16.15 1.63 -6.77
N THR A 165 -15.16 1.50 -7.65
CA THR A 165 -14.77 0.21 -8.22
C THR A 165 -14.22 -0.73 -7.15
N ILE A 166 -13.37 -0.22 -6.23
CA ILE A 166 -12.86 -1.03 -5.12
C ILE A 166 -13.99 -1.46 -4.18
N GLN A 167 -14.92 -0.57 -3.87
CA GLN A 167 -16.11 -0.90 -3.08
C GLN A 167 -16.99 -1.95 -3.74
N ALA A 168 -17.18 -1.87 -5.06
CA ALA A 168 -17.92 -2.88 -5.82
C ALA A 168 -17.24 -4.25 -5.73
N HIS A 169 -15.92 -4.29 -5.87
CA HIS A 169 -15.15 -5.52 -5.68
C HIS A 169 -15.22 -6.06 -4.25
N ALA A 170 -15.28 -5.19 -3.26
CA ALA A 170 -15.40 -5.58 -1.85
C ALA A 170 -16.72 -6.26 -1.52
N ARG A 171 -17.82 -5.86 -2.18
CA ARG A 171 -19.15 -6.46 -2.02
C ARG A 171 -19.28 -7.81 -2.74
N SER A 172 -18.57 -7.96 -3.86
CA SER A 172 -18.72 -9.13 -4.75
C SER A 172 -17.83 -10.32 -4.38
N SER A 173 -17.13 -10.28 -3.27
CA SER A 173 -16.06 -11.25 -2.94
C SER A 173 -16.34 -12.07 -1.69
#